data_0b28046e8d48692851976fb2427411e0
#
_entry.id   0b28046e8d48692851976fb2427411e0
#
_cell.length_a   1.000
_cell.length_b   1.000
_cell.length_c   1.000
_cell.angle_alpha   90.00
_cell.angle_beta   90.00
_cell.angle_gamma   90.00
#
_symmetry.space_group_name_H-M   'P 1'
#
loop_
_entity.id
_entity.type
_entity.pdbx_description
1 polymer ?
#
loop_
_entity_poly.entity_id
_entity_poly.type
_entity_poly.pdbx_seq_one_letter_code
_entity_poly.pdbx_strand_id
1 'polypeptide(L)'
;MKPTVYMEEMDAFTYREKLAKDAVVFIPVGALEQHGSHMAMCVDAALTKAMAGATAEALVADTDGAMEAVVAAPINYGYRSQQRSGGGFHLSGTTSLSGTTLIALAKDVVFGLILHGARKIVLMN
;
A
#
# COMPACT_ATOMS: atom_id res chain seq x y z
N MET A 1 -8.13 -21.23 5.07
CA MET A 1 -7.06 -20.21 5.08
C MET A 1 -7.22 -19.34 6.32
N LYS A 2 -6.14 -18.89 6.94
CA LYS A 2 -6.23 -18.02 8.11
C LYS A 2 -6.84 -16.67 7.69
N PRO A 3 -7.79 -16.09 8.44
CA PRO A 3 -8.31 -14.77 8.15
C PRO A 3 -7.18 -13.74 8.07
N THR A 4 -7.18 -12.93 7.02
CA THR A 4 -6.18 -11.88 6.78
C THR A 4 -6.84 -10.66 6.16
N VAL A 5 -6.25 -9.49 6.37
CA VAL A 5 -6.63 -8.26 5.66
C VAL A 5 -5.76 -8.02 4.42
N TYR A 6 -4.63 -8.74 4.29
CA TYR A 6 -3.70 -8.56 3.19
C TYR A 6 -4.15 -9.31 1.93
N MET A 7 -4.36 -8.56 0.85
CA MET A 7 -4.78 -9.09 -0.45
C MET A 7 -3.80 -10.16 -0.97
N GLU A 8 -2.50 -9.97 -0.74
CA GLU A 8 -1.45 -10.91 -1.16
C GLU A 8 -1.55 -12.29 -0.50
N GLU A 9 -2.26 -12.39 0.62
CA GLU A 9 -2.40 -13.60 1.43
C GLU A 9 -3.77 -14.26 1.31
N MET A 10 -4.69 -13.69 0.52
CA MET A 10 -6.02 -14.24 0.33
C MET A 10 -6.23 -14.78 -1.08
N ASP A 11 -7.16 -15.70 -1.22
CA ASP A 11 -7.59 -16.15 -2.54
C ASP A 11 -8.58 -15.17 -3.18
N ALA A 12 -8.81 -15.32 -4.48
CA ALA A 12 -9.67 -14.44 -5.26
C ALA A 12 -11.15 -14.47 -4.82
N PHE A 13 -11.62 -15.57 -4.24
CA PHE A 13 -13.01 -15.67 -3.76
C PHE A 13 -13.18 -14.86 -2.48
N THR A 14 -12.26 -15.00 -1.52
CA THR A 14 -12.23 -14.21 -0.28
C THR A 14 -12.13 -12.72 -0.59
N TYR A 15 -11.26 -12.33 -1.50
CA TYR A 15 -11.14 -10.95 -1.96
C TYR A 15 -12.46 -10.41 -2.53
N ARG A 16 -13.09 -11.16 -3.43
CA ARG A 16 -14.37 -10.77 -4.04
C ARG A 16 -15.48 -10.65 -3.01
N GLU A 17 -15.56 -11.56 -2.04
CA GLU A 17 -16.56 -11.51 -0.95
C GLU A 17 -16.40 -10.25 -0.09
N LYS A 18 -15.17 -9.87 0.22
CA LYS A 18 -14.89 -8.62 0.96
C LYS A 18 -15.34 -7.38 0.16
N LEU A 19 -15.03 -7.32 -1.13
CA LEU A 19 -15.48 -6.21 -1.98
C LEU A 19 -17.02 -6.17 -2.13
N ALA A 20 -17.68 -7.31 -2.18
CA ALA A 20 -19.16 -7.38 -2.21
C ALA A 20 -19.79 -6.81 -0.92
N LYS A 21 -19.06 -6.83 0.19
CA LYS A 21 -19.44 -6.19 1.46
C LYS A 21 -18.94 -4.74 1.57
N ASP A 22 -18.58 -4.12 0.47
CA ASP A 22 -18.14 -2.73 0.39
C ASP A 22 -16.89 -2.42 1.20
N ALA A 23 -15.91 -3.33 1.18
CA ALA A 23 -14.66 -3.20 1.91
C ALA A 23 -13.92 -1.89 1.58
N VAL A 24 -13.27 -1.31 2.59
CA VAL A 24 -12.30 -0.24 2.41
C VAL A 24 -10.99 -0.86 1.95
N VAL A 25 -10.45 -0.40 0.83
CA VAL A 25 -9.17 -0.88 0.29
C VAL A 25 -8.08 0.15 0.59
N PHE A 26 -7.09 -0.26 1.38
CA PHE A 26 -5.91 0.53 1.68
C PHE A 26 -4.79 0.17 0.71
N ILE A 27 -4.19 1.15 0.05
CA ILE A 27 -3.01 0.96 -0.80
C ILE A 27 -1.81 1.55 -0.07
N PRO A 28 -0.91 0.71 0.50
CA PRO A 28 0.32 1.22 1.10
C PRO A 28 1.24 1.79 0.02
N VAL A 29 1.70 3.00 0.21
CA VAL A 29 2.66 3.66 -0.68
C VAL A 29 3.93 3.96 0.11
N GLY A 30 4.98 3.23 -0.15
CA GLY A 30 6.26 3.36 0.50
C GLY A 30 7.33 3.93 -0.43
N ALA A 31 8.57 3.68 -0.07
CA ALA A 31 9.74 4.02 -0.85
C ALA A 31 10.88 3.05 -0.54
N LEU A 32 11.81 2.91 -1.46
CA LEU A 32 13.08 2.24 -1.24
C LEU A 32 14.17 3.31 -1.22
N GLU A 33 14.59 3.71 -0.04
CA GLU A 33 15.46 4.86 0.17
C GLU A 33 16.62 4.56 1.12
N GLN A 34 17.74 5.18 0.86
CA GLN A 34 18.86 5.16 1.78
C GLN A 34 18.49 5.94 3.06
N HIS A 35 18.72 5.30 4.21
CA HIS A 35 18.40 5.83 5.54
C HIS A 35 19.64 5.90 6.45
N GLY A 36 20.79 6.24 5.87
CA GLY A 36 22.06 6.27 6.57
C GLY A 36 22.65 4.87 6.79
N SER A 37 23.64 4.78 7.65
CA SER A 37 24.32 3.52 7.95
C SER A 37 23.64 2.68 9.04
N HIS A 38 22.58 3.19 9.64
CA HIS A 38 21.98 2.63 10.87
C HIS A 38 20.58 2.03 10.65
N MET A 39 19.96 2.26 9.51
CA MET A 39 18.62 1.76 9.21
C MET A 39 18.55 1.06 7.85
N ALA A 40 17.63 0.10 7.73
CA ALA A 40 17.39 -0.58 6.47
C ALA A 40 16.72 0.35 5.45
N MET A 41 16.95 0.12 4.17
CA MET A 41 16.36 0.91 3.09
C MET A 41 14.86 0.70 2.91
N CYS A 42 14.28 -0.32 3.52
CA CYS A 42 12.85 -0.65 3.41
C CYS A 42 11.96 0.04 4.48
N VAL A 43 12.49 0.99 5.25
CA VAL A 43 11.75 1.60 6.39
C VAL A 43 10.38 2.11 5.96
N ASP A 44 10.31 2.93 4.93
CA ASP A 44 9.03 3.51 4.48
C ASP A 44 8.05 2.43 4.01
N ALA A 45 8.52 1.47 3.21
CA ALA A 45 7.70 0.38 2.70
C ALA A 45 7.19 -0.53 3.84
N ALA A 46 8.06 -0.88 4.79
CA ALA A 46 7.72 -1.74 5.91
C ALA A 46 6.73 -1.08 6.86
N LEU A 47 6.98 0.19 7.22
CA LEU A 47 6.10 0.95 8.11
C LEU A 47 4.72 1.18 7.48
N THR A 48 4.67 1.60 6.23
CA THR A 48 3.39 1.89 5.56
C THR A 48 2.54 0.62 5.43
N LYS A 49 3.14 -0.51 5.07
CA LYS A 49 2.42 -1.81 5.02
C LYS A 49 1.91 -2.21 6.40
N ALA A 50 2.73 -2.11 7.44
CA ALA A 50 2.34 -2.45 8.81
C ALA A 50 1.22 -1.55 9.33
N MET A 51 1.30 -0.24 9.09
CA MET A 51 0.27 0.71 9.49
C MET A 51 -1.05 0.46 8.76
N ALA A 52 -1.01 0.19 7.45
CA ALA A 52 -2.20 -0.14 6.68
C ALA A 52 -2.87 -1.42 7.22
N GLY A 53 -2.07 -2.45 7.54
CA GLY A 53 -2.57 -3.68 8.15
C GLY A 53 -3.25 -3.44 9.50
N ALA A 54 -2.57 -2.75 10.41
CA ALA A 54 -3.11 -2.42 11.72
C ALA A 54 -4.39 -1.57 11.63
N THR A 55 -4.42 -0.60 10.70
CA THR A 55 -5.62 0.23 10.47
C THR A 55 -6.78 -0.61 9.93
N ALA A 56 -6.52 -1.50 8.99
CA ALA A 56 -7.53 -2.38 8.42
C ALA A 56 -8.10 -3.35 9.47
N GLU A 57 -7.23 -3.96 10.28
CA GLU A 57 -7.64 -4.85 11.37
C GLU A 57 -8.46 -4.11 12.43
N ALA A 58 -8.03 -2.90 12.82
CA ALA A 58 -8.77 -2.07 13.77
C ALA A 58 -10.14 -1.68 13.23
N LEU A 59 -10.24 -1.30 11.96
CA LEU A 59 -11.52 -0.95 11.33
C LEU A 59 -12.53 -2.11 11.41
N VAL A 60 -12.09 -3.31 11.11
CA VAL A 60 -12.94 -4.51 11.18
C VAL A 60 -13.34 -4.81 12.64
N ALA A 61 -12.39 -4.73 13.57
CA ALA A 61 -12.63 -5.03 14.97
C ALA A 61 -13.55 -3.99 15.65
N ASP A 62 -13.27 -2.70 15.45
CA ASP A 62 -14.02 -1.59 16.07
C ASP A 62 -15.46 -1.47 15.54
N THR A 63 -15.73 -2.05 14.39
CA THR A 63 -17.08 -2.11 13.82
C THR A 63 -17.78 -3.46 14.00
N ASP A 64 -17.23 -4.35 14.82
CA ASP A 64 -17.74 -5.72 15.01
C ASP A 64 -17.98 -6.46 13.66
N GLY A 65 -17.12 -6.21 12.68
CA GLY A 65 -17.21 -6.78 11.33
C GLY A 65 -18.27 -6.14 10.44
N ALA A 66 -18.89 -5.03 10.86
CA ALA A 66 -19.83 -4.30 10.00
C ALA A 66 -19.14 -3.63 8.80
N MET A 67 -17.86 -3.31 8.95
CA MET A 67 -17.01 -2.85 7.85
C MET A 67 -15.93 -3.88 7.56
N GLU A 68 -15.75 -4.18 6.28
CA GLU A 68 -14.65 -5.02 5.81
C GLU A 68 -13.49 -4.15 5.32
N ALA A 69 -12.29 -4.72 5.36
CA ALA A 69 -11.09 -4.06 4.89
C ALA A 69 -10.18 -5.01 4.12
N VAL A 70 -9.46 -4.43 3.16
CA VAL A 70 -8.42 -5.09 2.37
C VAL A 70 -7.20 -4.18 2.29
N VAL A 71 -6.03 -4.73 2.48
CA VAL A 71 -4.75 -4.06 2.22
C VAL A 71 -4.22 -4.58 0.89
N ALA A 72 -4.20 -3.74 -0.12
CA ALA A 72 -3.68 -4.06 -1.44
C ALA A 72 -2.16 -4.28 -1.41
N ALA A 73 -1.63 -4.89 -2.46
CA ALA A 73 -0.18 -5.01 -2.63
C ALA A 73 0.47 -3.62 -2.58
N PRO A 74 1.55 -3.44 -1.83
CA PRO A 74 2.15 -2.13 -1.63
C PRO A 74 2.87 -1.61 -2.87
N ILE A 75 2.86 -0.29 -3.06
CA ILE A 75 3.74 0.40 -3.99
C ILE A 75 5.02 0.74 -3.24
N ASN A 76 6.08 -0.01 -3.49
CA ASN A 76 7.34 0.08 -2.72
C ASN A 76 8.39 1.02 -3.33
N TYR A 77 8.17 1.53 -4.53
CA TYR A 77 9.03 2.53 -5.16
C TYR A 77 8.35 3.89 -5.10
N GLY A 78 9.01 4.84 -4.42
CA GLY A 78 8.48 6.18 -4.22
C GLY A 78 8.87 7.18 -5.30
N TYR A 79 8.50 8.44 -5.08
CA TYR A 79 8.80 9.53 -5.98
C TYR A 79 10.29 9.90 -5.95
N ARG A 80 10.84 10.16 -7.12
CA ARG A 80 12.18 10.70 -7.29
C ARG A 80 12.21 12.16 -6.84
N SER A 81 12.69 12.39 -5.62
CA SER A 81 12.84 13.73 -5.06
C SER A 81 14.09 14.45 -5.60
N GLN A 82 14.32 15.67 -5.14
CA GLN A 82 15.50 16.44 -5.53
C GLN A 82 16.81 15.76 -5.11
N GLN A 83 17.85 15.90 -5.92
CA GLN A 83 19.13 15.24 -5.73
C GLN A 83 19.77 15.45 -4.34
N ARG A 84 19.52 16.56 -3.68
CA ARG A 84 20.15 16.94 -2.41
C ARG A 84 19.26 16.72 -1.19
N SER A 85 18.06 16.21 -1.36
CA SER A 85 17.20 15.82 -0.24
C SER A 85 17.47 14.38 0.18
N GLY A 86 17.04 13.98 1.37
CA GLY A 86 17.25 12.64 1.91
C GLY A 86 16.74 11.52 1.00
N GLY A 87 15.68 11.75 0.23
CA GLY A 87 15.15 10.82 -0.77
C GLY A 87 15.79 10.93 -2.16
N GLY A 88 16.92 11.63 -2.30
CA GLY A 88 17.57 11.88 -3.60
C GLY A 88 17.96 10.60 -4.33
N PHE A 89 17.55 10.46 -5.57
CA PHE A 89 17.76 9.26 -6.39
C PHE A 89 19.23 8.94 -6.70
N HIS A 90 20.16 9.88 -6.48
CA HIS A 90 21.60 9.69 -6.63
C HIS A 90 22.24 9.01 -5.41
N LEU A 91 21.52 8.91 -4.29
CA LEU A 91 22.03 8.25 -3.09
C LEU A 91 22.02 6.73 -3.26
N SER A 92 23.12 6.11 -2.90
CA SER A 92 23.33 4.67 -3.03
C SER A 92 22.22 3.89 -2.32
N GLY A 93 21.55 3.00 -3.06
CA GLY A 93 20.45 2.21 -2.55
C GLY A 93 19.06 2.81 -2.77
N THR A 94 18.95 4.12 -2.94
CA THR A 94 17.68 4.76 -3.28
C THR A 94 17.29 4.42 -4.71
N THR A 95 16.11 3.81 -4.85
CA THR A 95 15.52 3.45 -6.15
C THR A 95 14.14 4.08 -6.25
N SER A 96 13.98 5.04 -7.12
CA SER A 96 12.76 5.87 -7.18
C SER A 96 12.24 6.05 -8.59
N LEU A 97 10.95 6.36 -8.66
CA LEU A 97 10.22 6.59 -9.89
C LEU A 97 10.16 8.08 -10.22
N SER A 98 10.10 8.41 -11.51
CA SER A 98 9.67 9.73 -11.92
C SER A 98 8.21 9.97 -11.50
N GLY A 99 7.80 11.23 -11.33
CA GLY A 99 6.42 11.56 -10.96
C GLY A 99 5.41 11.02 -11.97
N THR A 100 5.72 11.13 -13.26
CA THR A 100 4.87 10.60 -14.34
C THR A 100 4.66 9.09 -14.22
N THR A 101 5.73 8.33 -13.95
CA THR A 101 5.64 6.88 -13.79
C THR A 101 4.88 6.50 -12.52
N LEU A 102 5.12 7.19 -11.41
CA LEU A 102 4.40 6.91 -10.16
C LEU A 102 2.90 7.18 -10.29
N ILE A 103 2.53 8.29 -10.94
CA ILE A 103 1.12 8.62 -11.21
C ILE A 103 0.49 7.54 -12.09
N ALA A 104 1.16 7.12 -13.16
CA ALA A 104 0.65 6.09 -14.06
C ALA A 104 0.46 4.75 -13.33
N LEU A 105 1.46 4.34 -12.53
CA LEU A 105 1.39 3.11 -11.72
C LEU A 105 0.23 3.16 -10.72
N ALA A 106 0.08 4.25 -9.97
CA ALA A 106 -1.00 4.41 -9.01
C ALA A 106 -2.37 4.38 -9.69
N LYS A 107 -2.50 5.03 -10.85
CA LYS A 107 -3.73 5.01 -11.65
C LYS A 107 -4.09 3.60 -12.11
N ASP A 108 -3.13 2.83 -12.60
CA ASP A 108 -3.36 1.45 -13.05
C ASP A 108 -3.78 0.54 -11.89
N VAL A 109 -3.12 0.67 -10.73
CA VAL A 109 -3.49 -0.09 -9.52
C VAL A 109 -4.92 0.25 -9.09
N VAL A 110 -5.24 1.54 -8.95
CA VAL A 110 -6.59 2.00 -8.57
C VAL A 110 -7.64 1.55 -9.59
N PHE A 111 -7.34 1.65 -10.89
CA PHE A 111 -8.24 1.21 -11.95
C PHE A 111 -8.56 -0.29 -11.85
N GLY A 112 -7.54 -1.13 -11.59
CA GLY A 112 -7.76 -2.56 -11.37
C GLY A 112 -8.68 -2.84 -10.19
N LEU A 113 -8.49 -2.15 -9.07
CA LEU A 113 -9.34 -2.30 -7.89
C LEU A 113 -10.78 -1.85 -8.17
N ILE A 114 -10.98 -0.76 -8.90
CA ILE A 114 -12.31 -0.27 -9.31
C ILE A 114 -13.01 -1.28 -10.21
N LEU A 115 -12.28 -1.88 -11.17
CA LEU A 115 -12.84 -2.94 -12.03
C LEU A 115 -13.35 -4.14 -11.25
N HIS A 116 -12.73 -4.45 -10.12
CA HIS A 116 -13.16 -5.54 -9.24
C HIS A 116 -14.33 -5.15 -8.31
N GLY A 117 -14.72 -3.88 -8.28
CA GLY A 117 -15.84 -3.38 -7.48
C GLY A 117 -15.45 -2.59 -6.24
N ALA A 118 -14.18 -2.23 -6.05
CA ALA A 118 -13.77 -1.36 -4.95
C ALA A 118 -14.37 0.05 -5.12
N ARG A 119 -14.97 0.58 -4.05
CA ARG A 119 -15.60 1.91 -4.05
C ARG A 119 -14.98 2.86 -3.03
N LYS A 120 -14.27 2.32 -2.06
CA LYS A 120 -13.61 3.08 -0.98
C LYS A 120 -12.13 2.73 -1.03
N ILE A 121 -11.33 3.63 -1.54
CA ILE A 121 -9.88 3.42 -1.73
C ILE A 121 -9.13 4.52 -1.00
N VAL A 122 -8.17 4.12 -0.18
CA VAL A 122 -7.31 5.02 0.60
C VAL A 122 -5.86 4.75 0.21
N LEU A 123 -5.19 5.75 -0.35
CA LEU A 123 -3.74 5.70 -0.51
C LEU A 123 -3.12 6.14 0.83
N MET A 124 -2.33 5.26 1.40
CA MET A 124 -1.68 5.48 2.71
C MET A 124 -0.17 5.57 2.50
N ASN A 125 0.37 6.77 2.72
CA ASN A 125 1.79 7.07 2.57
C ASN A 125 2.40 7.53 3.89
#